data_dc6080d3965344e5226353f2394f8124
#
_entry.id   dc6080d3965344e5226353f2394f8124
#
_cell.length_a   1.000
_cell.length_b   1.000
_cell.length_c   1.000
_cell.angle_alpha   90.00
_cell.angle_beta   90.00
_cell.angle_gamma   90.00
#
_symmetry.space_group_name_H-M   'P 1'
#
loop_
_entity.id
_entity.type
_entity.pdbx_description
1 polymer ?
#
loop_
_entity_poly.entity_id
_entity_poly.type
_entity_poly.pdbx_seq_one_letter_code
_entity_poly.pdbx_strand_id
1 'polypeptide(L)'
;MRRYIFIAALTALASPAFAKTHLVEPHMHIVPVGSAPEVALTLDACMGAADMRIINALIDNSVPATIFATRRWLLHNPKVVHLLVGHAELFEIEDHGAEHVPAVIGTEKPYGITPAGTANGVFNEVLGGAQAVQAATGVVPHWYRGATALYSKDAMGLIATMGYRIGGFSLNGDIGASASETTTETRIASAKSGDVIISHVNQPTRPAGAGVVAGVLALKAKGFKFVRLEDVTATDD
;
A
#
# COMPACT_ATOMS: atom_id res chain seq x y z
N MET A 1 -73.29 18.56 21.89
CA MET A 1 -71.83 18.86 21.86
C MET A 1 -71.08 17.62 21.39
N ARG A 2 -70.57 17.58 20.14
CA ARG A 2 -69.78 16.48 19.59
C ARG A 2 -68.31 16.78 19.83
N ARG A 3 -67.58 15.90 20.60
CA ARG A 3 -66.16 15.98 20.84
C ARG A 3 -65.44 15.27 19.69
N TYR A 4 -64.63 15.99 18.93
CA TYR A 4 -63.71 15.42 17.94
C TYR A 4 -62.38 15.05 18.64
N ILE A 5 -62.02 13.78 18.63
CA ILE A 5 -60.73 13.29 19.10
C ILE A 5 -59.77 13.32 17.88
N PHE A 6 -58.75 14.18 17.93
CA PHE A 6 -57.66 14.16 16.97
C PHE A 6 -56.64 13.10 17.41
N ILE A 7 -56.50 12.04 16.61
CA ILE A 7 -55.41 11.07 16.77
C ILE A 7 -54.22 11.59 15.95
N ALA A 8 -53.16 12.05 16.61
CA ALA A 8 -51.90 12.39 15.98
C ALA A 8 -51.12 11.10 15.68
N ALA A 9 -51.00 10.74 14.40
CA ALA A 9 -50.16 9.64 13.98
C ALA A 9 -48.68 10.08 14.05
N LEU A 10 -47.91 9.51 14.99
CA LEU A 10 -46.48 9.71 15.11
C LEU A 10 -45.77 8.79 14.09
N THR A 11 -45.34 9.34 12.96
CA THR A 11 -44.50 8.63 11.98
C THR A 11 -43.11 8.58 12.52
N ALA A 12 -42.67 7.43 13.02
CA ALA A 12 -41.29 7.16 13.39
C ALA A 12 -40.44 7.08 12.09
N LEU A 13 -39.62 8.07 11.84
CA LEU A 13 -38.60 8.04 10.80
C LEU A 13 -37.50 7.02 11.25
N ALA A 14 -37.56 5.83 10.69
CA ALA A 14 -36.48 4.86 10.86
C ALA A 14 -35.22 5.41 10.18
N SER A 15 -34.21 5.77 10.96
CA SER A 15 -32.87 6.07 10.43
C SER A 15 -32.34 4.80 9.74
N PRO A 16 -31.80 4.89 8.52
CA PRO A 16 -31.17 3.75 7.89
C PRO A 16 -30.00 3.29 8.76
N ALA A 17 -30.08 2.08 9.30
CA ALA A 17 -28.94 1.42 9.91
C ALA A 17 -27.92 1.14 8.79
N PHE A 18 -26.82 1.90 8.75
CA PHE A 18 -25.71 1.57 7.87
C PHE A 18 -25.17 0.21 8.29
N ALA A 19 -25.28 -0.77 7.40
CA ALA A 19 -24.66 -2.07 7.62
C ALA A 19 -23.15 -1.86 7.81
N LYS A 20 -22.57 -2.53 8.81
CA LYS A 20 -21.13 -2.47 9.08
C LYS A 20 -20.40 -2.95 7.83
N THR A 21 -19.58 -2.09 7.22
CA THR A 21 -18.80 -2.42 6.03
C THR A 21 -17.71 -3.41 6.41
N HIS A 22 -17.72 -4.59 5.83
CA HIS A 22 -16.64 -5.55 6.03
C HIS A 22 -15.44 -5.11 5.18
N LEU A 23 -14.33 -4.77 5.86
CA LEU A 23 -13.09 -4.40 5.17
C LEU A 23 -12.35 -5.64 4.68
N VAL A 24 -11.71 -5.50 3.53
CA VAL A 24 -10.92 -6.55 2.87
C VAL A 24 -9.45 -6.11 2.86
N GLU A 25 -8.56 -7.02 3.26
CA GLU A 25 -7.12 -6.91 3.04
C GLU A 25 -6.76 -7.84 1.87
N PRO A 26 -6.43 -7.32 0.68
CA PRO A 26 -6.11 -8.16 -0.47
C PRO A 26 -4.82 -8.94 -0.25
N HIS A 27 -4.89 -10.25 -0.40
CA HIS A 27 -3.71 -11.11 -0.48
C HIS A 27 -3.20 -11.15 -1.92
N MET A 28 -1.88 -11.16 -2.09
CA MET A 28 -1.25 -11.20 -3.40
C MET A 28 0.04 -12.01 -3.35
N HIS A 29 0.21 -12.86 -4.37
CA HIS A 29 1.43 -13.59 -4.66
C HIS A 29 1.93 -13.27 -6.06
N ILE A 30 3.21 -13.53 -6.32
CA ILE A 30 3.76 -13.53 -7.68
C ILE A 30 3.90 -14.97 -8.17
N VAL A 31 3.88 -15.14 -9.49
CA VAL A 31 4.21 -16.42 -10.14
C VAL A 31 5.72 -16.41 -10.45
N PRO A 32 6.55 -17.16 -9.72
CA PRO A 32 7.98 -17.20 -9.96
C PRO A 32 8.31 -17.72 -11.36
N VAL A 33 9.31 -17.11 -12.00
CA VAL A 33 9.77 -17.51 -13.33
C VAL A 33 11.16 -18.09 -13.22
N GLY A 34 11.29 -19.39 -13.47
CA GLY A 34 12.61 -20.07 -13.45
C GLY A 34 12.82 -20.97 -12.22
N SER A 35 14.09 -21.37 -11.97
CA SER A 35 14.46 -22.34 -10.95
C SER A 35 14.89 -21.72 -9.61
N ALA A 36 15.26 -20.45 -9.59
CA ALA A 36 15.60 -19.74 -8.36
C ALA A 36 14.34 -19.28 -7.63
N PRO A 37 14.30 -19.28 -6.29
CA PRO A 37 13.19 -18.70 -5.55
C PRO A 37 13.12 -17.19 -5.80
N GLU A 38 11.91 -16.67 -6.02
CA GLU A 38 11.66 -15.24 -6.32
C GLU A 38 10.68 -14.65 -5.32
N VAL A 39 10.90 -13.40 -4.94
CA VAL A 39 9.99 -12.59 -4.10
C VAL A 39 9.89 -11.18 -4.65
N ALA A 40 8.75 -10.54 -4.44
CA ALA A 40 8.59 -9.10 -4.69
C ALA A 40 8.73 -8.34 -3.37
N LEU A 41 9.74 -7.46 -3.28
CA LEU A 41 9.83 -6.50 -2.19
C LEU A 41 9.01 -5.26 -2.55
N THR A 42 8.01 -4.94 -1.74
CA THR A 42 7.22 -3.72 -1.90
C THR A 42 7.37 -2.83 -0.68
N LEU A 43 7.56 -1.52 -0.91
CA LEU A 43 7.89 -0.56 0.11
C LEU A 43 6.88 0.59 0.09
N ASP A 44 6.14 0.78 1.18
CA ASP A 44 5.23 1.90 1.32
C ASP A 44 6.00 3.16 1.75
N ALA A 45 5.83 4.21 0.98
CA ALA A 45 6.37 5.55 1.19
C ALA A 45 5.23 6.52 1.54
N CYS A 46 4.70 6.41 2.76
CA CYS A 46 3.49 7.08 3.21
C CYS A 46 3.68 8.61 3.35
N MET A 47 4.52 9.03 4.31
CA MET A 47 4.79 10.43 4.64
C MET A 47 6.13 10.55 5.36
N GLY A 48 6.69 11.77 5.38
CA GLY A 48 7.94 12.06 6.09
C GLY A 48 9.18 11.79 5.25
N ALA A 49 10.33 11.68 5.91
CA ALA A 49 11.62 11.52 5.25
C ALA A 49 11.85 10.07 4.82
N ALA A 50 12.56 9.89 3.71
CA ALA A 50 12.96 8.57 3.24
C ALA A 50 14.02 7.92 4.17
N ASP A 51 13.93 6.62 4.34
CA ASP A 51 14.95 5.84 5.05
C ASP A 51 16.07 5.44 4.09
N MET A 52 17.12 6.24 4.07
CA MET A 52 18.26 6.03 3.19
C MET A 52 19.07 4.78 3.51
N ARG A 53 18.91 4.19 4.71
CA ARG A 53 19.54 2.89 5.03
C ARG A 53 19.01 1.80 4.09
N ILE A 54 17.69 1.80 3.85
CA ILE A 54 17.03 0.83 2.96
C ILE A 54 17.43 1.13 1.52
N ILE A 55 17.21 2.37 1.05
CA ILE A 55 17.44 2.73 -0.37
C ILE A 55 18.89 2.46 -0.78
N ASN A 56 19.86 2.91 0.02
CA ASN A 56 21.27 2.67 -0.27
C ASN A 56 21.61 1.17 -0.29
N ALA A 57 21.10 0.40 0.69
CA ALA A 57 21.33 -1.04 0.72
C ALA A 57 20.75 -1.76 -0.51
N LEU A 58 19.58 -1.35 -1.02
CA LEU A 58 19.00 -1.92 -2.22
C LEU A 58 19.85 -1.59 -3.46
N ILE A 59 20.32 -0.34 -3.60
CA ILE A 59 21.21 0.08 -4.70
C ILE A 59 22.53 -0.70 -4.63
N ASP A 60 23.22 -0.67 -3.49
CA ASP A 60 24.54 -1.28 -3.29
C ASP A 60 24.51 -2.79 -3.56
N ASN A 61 23.35 -3.41 -3.34
CA ASN A 61 23.19 -4.86 -3.53
C ASN A 61 22.41 -5.22 -4.81
N SER A 62 22.07 -4.26 -5.66
CA SER A 62 21.27 -4.47 -6.89
C SER A 62 19.99 -5.26 -6.60
N VAL A 63 19.19 -4.81 -5.62
CA VAL A 63 17.93 -5.43 -5.21
C VAL A 63 16.77 -4.64 -5.78
N PRO A 64 16.01 -5.18 -6.75
CA PRO A 64 14.82 -4.56 -7.25
C PRO A 64 13.70 -4.45 -6.19
N ALA A 65 12.91 -3.38 -6.27
CA ALA A 65 11.75 -3.16 -5.41
C ALA A 65 10.68 -2.29 -6.09
N THR A 66 9.42 -2.51 -5.72
CA THR A 66 8.30 -1.62 -6.08
C THR A 66 8.01 -0.69 -4.90
N ILE A 67 7.98 0.61 -5.15
CA ILE A 67 7.74 1.63 -4.13
C ILE A 67 6.36 2.25 -4.34
N PHE A 68 5.45 2.02 -3.41
CA PHE A 68 4.16 2.69 -3.39
C PHE A 68 4.30 4.04 -2.70
N ALA A 69 4.25 5.14 -3.47
CA ALA A 69 4.54 6.48 -2.99
C ALA A 69 3.30 7.38 -2.98
N THR A 70 3.05 8.06 -1.85
CA THR A 70 2.02 9.08 -1.81
C THR A 70 2.49 10.36 -2.50
N ARG A 71 1.54 11.17 -3.00
CA ARG A 71 1.84 12.53 -3.47
C ARG A 71 2.61 13.32 -2.41
N ARG A 72 2.23 13.21 -1.15
CA ARG A 72 2.89 13.92 -0.03
C ARG A 72 4.36 13.53 0.11
N TRP A 73 4.65 12.23 0.03
CA TRP A 73 6.02 11.75 0.14
C TRP A 73 6.87 12.17 -1.07
N LEU A 74 6.33 12.08 -2.29
CA LEU A 74 7.02 12.49 -3.51
C LEU A 74 7.42 13.97 -3.45
N LEU A 75 6.50 14.85 -3.01
CA LEU A 75 6.77 16.29 -2.87
C LEU A 75 7.76 16.60 -1.74
N HIS A 76 7.78 15.80 -0.68
CA HIS A 76 8.69 16.01 0.46
C HIS A 76 10.12 15.52 0.18
N ASN A 77 10.30 14.54 -0.73
CA ASN A 77 11.58 13.87 -0.96
C ASN A 77 12.10 14.02 -2.41
N PRO A 78 12.12 15.19 -3.05
CA PRO A 78 12.40 15.32 -4.48
C PRO A 78 13.80 14.82 -4.88
N LYS A 79 14.80 14.93 -4.00
CA LYS A 79 16.15 14.40 -4.26
C LYS A 79 16.17 12.86 -4.26
N VAL A 80 15.40 12.24 -3.37
CA VAL A 80 15.28 10.78 -3.30
C VAL A 80 14.51 10.26 -4.51
N VAL A 81 13.41 10.93 -4.88
CA VAL A 81 12.67 10.60 -6.11
C VAL A 81 13.58 10.65 -7.33
N HIS A 82 14.41 11.70 -7.48
CA HIS A 82 15.38 11.79 -8.56
C HIS A 82 16.40 10.63 -8.54
N LEU A 83 16.86 10.22 -7.35
CA LEU A 83 17.73 9.06 -7.19
C LEU A 83 17.04 7.75 -7.64
N LEU A 84 15.80 7.52 -7.21
CA LEU A 84 15.03 6.32 -7.57
C LEU A 84 14.76 6.26 -9.07
N VAL A 85 14.37 7.38 -9.68
CA VAL A 85 14.15 7.48 -11.14
C VAL A 85 15.47 7.27 -11.92
N GLY A 86 16.59 7.71 -11.36
CA GLY A 86 17.93 7.44 -11.90
C GLY A 86 18.35 5.96 -11.88
N HIS A 87 17.65 5.13 -11.08
CA HIS A 87 17.81 3.68 -10.97
C HIS A 87 16.52 2.94 -11.35
N ALA A 88 15.90 3.32 -12.48
CA ALA A 88 14.65 2.74 -12.95
C ALA A 88 14.75 1.23 -13.22
N GLU A 89 15.97 0.72 -13.43
CA GLU A 89 16.22 -0.73 -13.55
C GLU A 89 16.02 -1.50 -12.22
N LEU A 90 16.08 -0.79 -11.08
CA LEU A 90 15.86 -1.36 -9.75
C LEU A 90 14.50 -0.96 -9.17
N PHE A 91 14.05 0.27 -9.44
CA PHE A 91 12.88 0.81 -8.75
C PHE A 91 11.73 1.09 -9.70
N GLU A 92 10.60 0.49 -9.40
CA GLU A 92 9.29 0.83 -9.91
C GLU A 92 8.59 1.72 -8.87
N ILE A 93 7.98 2.84 -9.30
CA ILE A 93 7.25 3.74 -8.40
C ILE A 93 5.77 3.70 -8.76
N GLU A 94 4.94 3.30 -7.80
CA GLU A 94 3.52 3.07 -7.94
C GLU A 94 2.70 3.94 -6.97
N ASP A 95 1.37 3.95 -7.13
CA ASP A 95 0.48 4.86 -6.43
C ASP A 95 0.12 4.40 -5.01
N HIS A 96 0.38 5.25 -4.00
CA HIS A 96 -0.05 5.08 -2.60
C HIS A 96 -1.08 6.12 -2.16
N GLY A 97 -1.71 6.78 -3.12
CA GLY A 97 -2.70 7.83 -2.90
C GLY A 97 -2.12 9.24 -2.78
N ALA A 98 -3.01 10.21 -2.73
CA ALA A 98 -2.63 11.61 -2.63
C ALA A 98 -2.23 12.01 -1.21
N GLU A 99 -3.11 11.76 -0.24
CA GLU A 99 -3.03 12.25 1.14
C GLU A 99 -2.85 11.13 2.18
N HIS A 100 -2.71 9.89 1.76
CA HIS A 100 -2.64 8.71 2.62
C HIS A 100 -3.95 8.50 3.39
N VAL A 101 -5.06 8.51 2.68
CA VAL A 101 -6.40 8.30 3.23
C VAL A 101 -6.89 6.88 2.88
N PRO A 102 -7.41 6.09 3.84
CA PRO A 102 -7.90 4.75 3.55
C PRO A 102 -8.99 4.72 2.48
N ALA A 103 -8.85 3.84 1.49
CA ALA A 103 -9.78 3.68 0.39
C ALA A 103 -11.02 2.88 0.83
N VAL A 104 -11.85 3.51 1.66
CA VAL A 104 -13.09 2.94 2.19
C VAL A 104 -14.25 3.87 1.85
N ILE A 105 -15.27 3.35 1.17
CA ILE A 105 -16.57 4.00 0.98
C ILE A 105 -17.43 3.59 2.16
N GLY A 106 -17.74 4.56 3.04
CA GLY A 106 -18.46 4.35 4.29
C GLY A 106 -17.78 5.03 5.47
N THR A 107 -18.18 4.64 6.68
CA THR A 107 -17.74 5.28 7.93
C THR A 107 -16.73 4.45 8.73
N GLU A 108 -16.42 3.23 8.30
CA GLU A 108 -15.47 2.35 8.97
C GLU A 108 -14.06 2.96 8.94
N LYS A 109 -13.40 2.95 10.09
CA LYS A 109 -12.09 3.58 10.30
C LYS A 109 -11.01 2.52 10.50
N PRO A 110 -10.31 2.07 9.44
CA PRO A 110 -9.19 1.15 9.61
C PRO A 110 -8.16 1.75 10.56
N TYR A 111 -7.80 1.02 11.60
CA TYR A 111 -6.88 1.48 12.65
C TYR A 111 -7.23 2.87 13.26
N GLY A 112 -8.52 3.23 13.26
CA GLY A 112 -8.98 4.53 13.76
C GLY A 112 -8.78 5.71 12.80
N ILE A 113 -8.25 5.49 11.60
CA ILE A 113 -7.99 6.52 10.60
C ILE A 113 -9.28 6.84 9.83
N THR A 114 -9.58 8.12 9.68
CA THR A 114 -10.76 8.57 8.94
C THR A 114 -10.61 8.21 7.46
N PRO A 115 -11.56 7.47 6.87
CA PRO A 115 -11.49 7.04 5.48
C PRO A 115 -11.90 8.15 4.50
N ALA A 116 -11.71 7.88 3.21
CA ALA A 116 -12.21 8.72 2.11
C ALA A 116 -13.75 8.88 2.15
N GLY A 117 -14.47 7.91 2.70
CA GLY A 117 -15.88 7.95 3.07
C GLY A 117 -16.86 7.87 1.90
N THR A 118 -16.50 8.38 0.74
CA THR A 118 -17.34 8.44 -0.46
C THR A 118 -16.60 7.94 -1.70
N ALA A 119 -17.34 7.54 -2.73
CA ALA A 119 -16.75 7.17 -4.02
C ALA A 119 -15.89 8.31 -4.61
N ASN A 120 -16.36 9.55 -4.52
CA ASN A 120 -15.58 10.71 -4.98
C ASN A 120 -14.31 10.94 -4.15
N GLY A 121 -14.36 10.68 -2.83
CA GLY A 121 -13.19 10.74 -1.97
C GLY A 121 -12.13 9.71 -2.37
N VAL A 122 -12.52 8.45 -2.61
CA VAL A 122 -11.64 7.39 -3.11
C VAL A 122 -11.08 7.74 -4.49
N PHE A 123 -11.95 8.20 -5.41
CA PHE A 123 -11.53 8.62 -6.75
C PHE A 123 -10.44 9.70 -6.69
N ASN A 124 -10.64 10.75 -5.88
CA ASN A 124 -9.67 11.85 -5.75
C ASN A 124 -8.36 11.40 -5.09
N GLU A 125 -8.41 10.48 -4.13
CA GLU A 125 -7.22 9.93 -3.46
C GLU A 125 -6.36 9.15 -4.46
N VAL A 126 -6.96 8.24 -5.23
CA VAL A 126 -6.28 7.45 -6.25
C VAL A 126 -5.76 8.34 -7.39
N LEU A 127 -6.63 9.14 -7.99
CA LEU A 127 -6.25 9.98 -9.13
C LEU A 127 -5.16 10.99 -8.76
N GLY A 128 -5.26 11.60 -7.57
CA GLY A 128 -4.28 12.58 -7.11
C GLY A 128 -2.91 11.98 -6.84
N GLY A 129 -2.85 10.74 -6.34
CA GLY A 129 -1.60 9.99 -6.19
C GLY A 129 -1.01 9.59 -7.54
N ALA A 130 -1.81 9.00 -8.41
CA ALA A 130 -1.37 8.59 -9.75
C ALA A 130 -0.82 9.75 -10.59
N GLN A 131 -1.49 10.89 -10.57
CA GLN A 131 -0.99 12.11 -11.24
C GLN A 131 0.36 12.58 -10.67
N ALA A 132 0.55 12.47 -9.36
CA ALA A 132 1.81 12.83 -8.73
C ALA A 132 2.95 11.86 -9.09
N VAL A 133 2.67 10.55 -9.15
CA VAL A 133 3.64 9.55 -9.63
C VAL A 133 4.01 9.86 -11.07
N GLN A 134 3.04 10.04 -11.96
CA GLN A 134 3.30 10.36 -13.37
C GLN A 134 4.10 11.66 -13.53
N ALA A 135 3.78 12.70 -12.77
CA ALA A 135 4.52 13.97 -12.81
C ALA A 135 5.97 13.81 -12.32
N ALA A 136 6.23 12.94 -11.34
CA ALA A 136 7.54 12.73 -10.75
C ALA A 136 8.44 11.80 -11.57
N THR A 137 7.85 10.80 -12.25
CA THR A 137 8.58 9.71 -12.93
C THR A 137 8.49 9.75 -14.46
N GLY A 138 7.45 10.42 -15.00
CA GLY A 138 7.08 10.34 -16.41
C GLY A 138 6.28 9.07 -16.78
N VAL A 139 6.07 8.15 -15.84
CA VAL A 139 5.39 6.86 -16.06
C VAL A 139 4.02 6.87 -15.36
N VAL A 140 3.00 6.34 -16.04
CA VAL A 140 1.67 6.16 -15.46
C VAL A 140 1.70 4.92 -14.57
N PRO A 141 1.33 5.02 -13.26
CA PRO A 141 1.29 3.85 -12.40
C PRO A 141 0.16 2.89 -12.81
N HIS A 142 0.38 1.60 -12.62
CA HIS A 142 -0.60 0.55 -12.89
C HIS A 142 -1.19 -0.05 -11.61
N TRP A 143 -0.47 0.10 -10.50
CA TRP A 143 -0.84 -0.42 -9.20
C TRP A 143 -1.24 0.70 -8.25
N TYR A 144 -2.24 0.42 -7.43
CA TYR A 144 -2.62 1.27 -6.31
C TYR A 144 -2.59 0.46 -5.02
N ARG A 145 -1.87 0.95 -4.02
CA ARG A 145 -1.97 0.45 -2.63
C ARG A 145 -2.50 1.57 -1.75
N GLY A 146 -3.74 1.41 -1.24
CA GLY A 146 -4.34 2.41 -0.34
C GLY A 146 -3.71 2.38 1.04
N ALA A 147 -3.77 3.52 1.72
CA ALA A 147 -3.40 3.61 3.12
C ALA A 147 -4.05 2.49 3.94
N THR A 148 -3.29 1.87 4.85
CA THR A 148 -3.70 0.73 5.69
C THR A 148 -3.85 -0.62 4.98
N ALA A 149 -3.82 -0.65 3.64
CA ALA A 149 -4.09 -1.83 2.81
C ALA A 149 -5.46 -2.51 3.10
N LEU A 150 -6.38 -1.77 3.75
CA LEU A 150 -7.75 -2.21 4.03
C LEU A 150 -8.75 -1.41 3.20
N TYR A 151 -9.67 -2.11 2.55
CA TYR A 151 -10.59 -1.53 1.58
C TYR A 151 -12.04 -1.92 1.87
N SER A 152 -13.01 -1.08 1.47
CA SER A 152 -14.36 -1.57 1.22
C SER A 152 -14.44 -2.23 -0.16
N LYS A 153 -15.31 -3.23 -0.33
CA LYS A 153 -15.51 -3.91 -1.63
C LYS A 153 -15.88 -2.92 -2.74
N ASP A 154 -16.71 -1.93 -2.42
CA ASP A 154 -17.13 -0.91 -3.39
C ASP A 154 -15.95 -0.03 -3.83
N ALA A 155 -15.02 0.29 -2.90
CA ALA A 155 -13.81 1.02 -3.25
C ALA A 155 -12.91 0.19 -4.16
N MET A 156 -12.75 -1.11 -3.91
CA MET A 156 -11.97 -2.00 -4.78
C MET A 156 -12.56 -2.04 -6.20
N GLY A 157 -13.89 -2.17 -6.32
CA GLY A 157 -14.59 -2.11 -7.61
C GLY A 157 -14.37 -0.79 -8.34
N LEU A 158 -14.43 0.35 -7.63
CA LEU A 158 -14.16 1.66 -8.21
C LEU A 158 -12.71 1.77 -8.70
N ILE A 159 -11.72 1.36 -7.90
CA ILE A 159 -10.29 1.37 -8.26
C ILE A 159 -10.06 0.55 -9.53
N ALA A 160 -10.66 -0.63 -9.63
CA ALA A 160 -10.58 -1.47 -10.84
C ALA A 160 -11.21 -0.79 -12.07
N THR A 161 -12.34 -0.08 -11.93
CA THR A 161 -12.95 0.68 -13.03
C THR A 161 -12.12 1.88 -13.47
N MET A 162 -11.26 2.41 -12.59
CA MET A 162 -10.28 3.45 -12.92
C MET A 162 -9.06 2.90 -13.67
N GLY A 163 -8.96 1.57 -13.84
CA GLY A 163 -7.87 0.91 -14.55
C GLY A 163 -6.68 0.50 -13.69
N TYR A 164 -6.76 0.63 -12.37
CA TYR A 164 -5.68 0.25 -11.45
C TYR A 164 -5.89 -1.16 -10.90
N ARG A 165 -4.79 -1.88 -10.73
CA ARG A 165 -4.72 -3.11 -9.95
C ARG A 165 -4.44 -2.77 -8.49
N ILE A 166 -4.96 -3.56 -7.54
CA ILE A 166 -4.68 -3.34 -6.13
C ILE A 166 -3.42 -4.11 -5.73
N GLY A 167 -2.42 -3.37 -5.21
CA GLY A 167 -1.19 -3.95 -4.70
C GLY A 167 -1.41 -4.57 -3.31
N GLY A 168 -1.78 -5.85 -3.26
CA GLY A 168 -1.84 -6.64 -2.04
C GLY A 168 -0.46 -7.11 -1.57
N PHE A 169 -0.44 -8.03 -0.60
CA PHE A 169 0.78 -8.68 -0.11
C PHE A 169 0.44 -10.04 0.53
N SER A 170 1.44 -10.93 0.63
CA SER A 170 1.34 -12.20 1.36
C SER A 170 2.12 -12.17 2.67
N LEU A 171 3.15 -11.33 2.78
CA LEU A 171 4.00 -11.24 3.96
C LEU A 171 4.15 -9.80 4.45
N ASN A 172 3.67 -9.53 5.67
CA ASN A 172 3.91 -8.24 6.33
C ASN A 172 5.28 -8.28 7.04
N GLY A 173 6.26 -7.56 6.49
CA GLY A 173 7.65 -7.58 6.96
C GLY A 173 7.88 -6.79 8.25
N ASP A 174 7.29 -5.59 8.39
CA ASP A 174 7.70 -4.65 9.43
C ASP A 174 6.55 -4.13 10.33
N ILE A 175 5.33 -4.64 10.14
CA ILE A 175 4.13 -4.26 10.92
C ILE A 175 3.92 -2.73 10.93
N GLY A 176 3.88 -2.10 9.75
CA GLY A 176 3.74 -0.65 9.63
C GLY A 176 4.96 0.11 10.17
N ALA A 177 6.15 -0.43 9.98
CA ALA A 177 7.42 0.04 10.54
C ALA A 177 7.43 0.11 12.08
N SER A 178 6.54 -0.63 12.78
CA SER A 178 6.46 -0.62 14.24
C SER A 178 7.22 -1.79 14.90
N ALA A 179 7.64 -2.78 14.12
CA ALA A 179 8.38 -3.93 14.63
C ALA A 179 9.83 -3.56 15.03
N SER A 180 10.42 -4.39 15.92
CA SER A 180 11.85 -4.29 16.20
C SER A 180 12.68 -4.70 15.00
N GLU A 181 13.96 -4.35 14.99
CA GLU A 181 14.92 -4.76 13.98
C GLU A 181 14.92 -6.30 13.81
N THR A 182 15.13 -7.04 14.89
CA THR A 182 15.16 -8.51 14.87
C THR A 182 13.84 -9.13 14.41
N THR A 183 12.70 -8.56 14.82
CA THR A 183 11.39 -9.06 14.38
C THR A 183 11.21 -8.86 12.88
N THR A 184 11.57 -7.68 12.36
CA THR A 184 11.50 -7.36 10.93
C THR A 184 12.42 -8.26 10.11
N GLU A 185 13.69 -8.41 10.53
CA GLU A 185 14.65 -9.31 9.91
C GLU A 185 14.11 -10.74 9.83
N THR A 186 13.65 -11.28 10.96
CA THR A 186 13.13 -12.66 11.04
C THR A 186 11.94 -12.87 10.11
N ARG A 187 10.99 -11.92 10.08
CA ARG A 187 9.81 -11.98 9.22
C ARG A 187 10.20 -11.99 7.75
N ILE A 188 11.00 -11.03 7.31
CA ILE A 188 11.43 -10.95 5.91
C ILE A 188 12.26 -12.18 5.53
N ALA A 189 13.23 -12.58 6.36
CA ALA A 189 14.06 -13.76 6.10
C ALA A 189 13.30 -15.09 6.07
N SER A 190 12.04 -15.12 6.53
CA SER A 190 11.14 -16.28 6.46
C SER A 190 10.31 -16.37 5.18
N ALA A 191 10.44 -15.40 4.27
CA ALA A 191 9.68 -15.38 3.02
C ALA A 191 9.92 -16.64 2.19
N LYS A 192 8.88 -17.01 1.47
CA LYS A 192 8.86 -18.15 0.52
C LYS A 192 8.86 -17.62 -0.91
N SER A 193 9.26 -18.48 -1.83
CA SER A 193 9.15 -18.16 -3.26
C SER A 193 7.69 -17.89 -3.62
N GLY A 194 7.45 -16.79 -4.31
CA GLY A 194 6.12 -16.30 -4.65
C GLY A 194 5.59 -15.21 -3.70
N ASP A 195 6.23 -14.99 -2.55
CA ASP A 195 5.74 -13.96 -1.62
C ASP A 195 5.91 -12.54 -2.16
N VAL A 196 4.89 -11.72 -1.86
CA VAL A 196 4.94 -10.26 -1.95
C VAL A 196 5.08 -9.71 -0.54
N ILE A 197 6.24 -9.08 -0.29
CA ILE A 197 6.58 -8.55 1.03
C ILE A 197 6.19 -7.09 1.10
N ILE A 198 5.37 -6.70 2.10
CA ILE A 198 5.14 -5.28 2.41
C ILE A 198 6.08 -4.84 3.54
N SER A 199 6.74 -3.70 3.36
CA SER A 199 7.49 -2.98 4.39
C SER A 199 7.42 -1.46 4.11
N HIS A 200 8.09 -0.64 4.93
CA HIS A 200 8.01 0.83 4.82
C HIS A 200 9.40 1.45 4.65
N VAL A 201 9.47 2.48 3.81
CA VAL A 201 10.72 3.20 3.50
C VAL A 201 10.73 4.65 4.00
N ASN A 202 9.76 5.02 4.83
CA ASN A 202 9.53 6.41 5.26
C ASN A 202 9.67 6.63 6.79
N GLN A 203 10.39 5.74 7.49
CA GLN A 203 10.56 5.81 8.94
C GLN A 203 12.05 5.70 9.36
N PRO A 204 12.92 6.67 8.98
CA PRO A 204 14.38 6.56 9.12
C PRO A 204 14.88 6.46 10.57
N THR A 205 14.06 6.84 11.54
CA THR A 205 14.42 6.81 12.96
C THR A 205 13.97 5.52 13.66
N ARG A 206 13.16 4.69 12.99
CA ARG A 206 12.65 3.45 13.59
C ARG A 206 13.62 2.28 13.35
N PRO A 207 13.68 1.31 14.28
CA PRO A 207 14.58 0.15 14.17
C PRO A 207 14.19 -0.78 13.02
N ALA A 208 12.92 -0.82 12.62
CA ALA A 208 12.43 -1.68 11.55
C ALA A 208 13.21 -1.50 10.24
N GLY A 209 13.66 -0.29 9.89
CA GLY A 209 14.45 -0.04 8.68
C GLY A 209 15.76 -0.85 8.62
N ALA A 210 16.47 -0.98 9.73
CA ALA A 210 17.67 -1.84 9.81
C ALA A 210 17.29 -3.33 9.64
N GLY A 211 16.15 -3.75 10.22
CA GLY A 211 15.62 -5.09 10.04
C GLY A 211 15.19 -5.40 8.61
N VAL A 212 14.65 -4.41 7.86
CA VAL A 212 14.38 -4.58 6.42
C VAL A 212 15.66 -4.88 5.67
N VAL A 213 16.71 -4.11 5.89
CA VAL A 213 18.01 -4.33 5.26
C VAL A 213 18.54 -5.73 5.58
N ALA A 214 18.60 -6.10 6.87
CA ALA A 214 19.12 -7.40 7.30
C ALA A 214 18.32 -8.57 6.70
N GLY A 215 16.98 -8.49 6.71
CA GLY A 215 16.10 -9.52 6.16
C GLY A 215 16.26 -9.70 4.64
N VAL A 216 16.36 -8.59 3.90
CA VAL A 216 16.59 -8.60 2.45
C VAL A 216 17.94 -9.25 2.12
N LEU A 217 19.01 -8.87 2.84
CA LEU A 217 20.33 -9.46 2.64
C LEU A 217 20.36 -10.96 3.01
N ALA A 218 19.63 -11.36 4.06
CA ALA A 218 19.48 -12.76 4.41
C ALA A 218 18.78 -13.58 3.31
N LEU A 219 17.73 -13.07 2.68
CA LEU A 219 17.07 -13.71 1.52
C LEU A 219 18.02 -13.81 0.33
N LYS A 220 18.73 -12.73 0.02
CA LYS A 220 19.74 -12.72 -1.06
C LYS A 220 20.83 -13.76 -0.83
N ALA A 221 21.33 -13.88 0.40
CA ALA A 221 22.31 -14.91 0.78
C ALA A 221 21.78 -16.35 0.64
N LYS A 222 20.44 -16.54 0.76
CA LYS A 222 19.76 -17.81 0.49
C LYS A 222 19.50 -18.08 -1.00
N GLY A 223 19.92 -17.18 -1.90
CA GLY A 223 19.77 -17.32 -3.35
C GLY A 223 18.43 -16.83 -3.89
N PHE A 224 17.63 -16.10 -3.12
CA PHE A 224 16.41 -15.47 -3.63
C PHE A 224 16.74 -14.37 -4.62
N LYS A 225 15.94 -14.30 -5.69
CA LYS A 225 15.87 -13.16 -6.59
C LYS A 225 14.74 -12.25 -6.18
N PHE A 226 15.00 -10.96 -6.26
CA PHE A 226 13.98 -9.92 -6.06
C PHE A 226 13.49 -9.44 -7.42
N VAL A 227 12.19 -9.15 -7.50
CA VAL A 227 11.52 -8.69 -8.73
C VAL A 227 10.63 -7.51 -8.44
N ARG A 228 10.40 -6.65 -9.43
CA ARG A 228 9.38 -5.59 -9.38
C ARG A 228 8.03 -6.17 -9.80
N LEU A 229 6.92 -5.54 -9.38
CA LEU A 229 5.59 -6.01 -9.75
C LEU A 229 5.30 -5.88 -11.25
N GLU A 230 5.90 -4.90 -11.93
CA GLU A 230 5.75 -4.74 -13.39
C GLU A 230 6.42 -5.86 -14.21
N ASP A 231 7.43 -6.54 -13.65
CA ASP A 231 8.21 -7.56 -14.35
C ASP A 231 7.60 -8.97 -14.25
N VAL A 232 6.55 -9.15 -13.46
CA VAL A 232 6.02 -10.48 -13.11
C VAL A 232 4.50 -10.54 -13.20
N THR A 233 3.97 -11.76 -13.29
CA THR A 233 2.54 -12.01 -13.11
C THR A 233 2.24 -12.11 -11.62
N ALA A 234 1.34 -11.24 -11.14
CA ALA A 234 0.81 -11.34 -9.78
C ALA A 234 -0.60 -11.93 -9.81
N THR A 235 -0.90 -12.73 -8.79
CA THR A 235 -2.22 -13.37 -8.57
C THR A 235 -2.81 -12.88 -7.25
N ASP A 236 -4.10 -12.59 -7.27
CA ASP A 236 -4.90 -12.30 -6.08
C ASP A 236 -5.51 -13.62 -5.61
N ASP A 237 -5.43 -13.92 -4.29
CA ASP A 237 -6.04 -15.09 -3.65
C ASP A 237 -7.46 -14.79 -3.17
#